data_1eb90348d75089f4bfae45d0a46dd406
#
_entry.id   1eb90348d75089f4bfae45d0a46dd406
#
_cell.length_a   1.000
_cell.length_b   1.000
_cell.length_c   1.000
_cell.angle_alpha   90.00
_cell.angle_beta   90.00
_cell.angle_gamma   90.00
#
_symmetry.space_group_name_H-M   'P 1'
#
loop_
_entity.id
_entity.type
_entity.pdbx_description
1 polymer ?
#
loop_
_entity_poly.entity_id
_entity_poly.type
_entity_poly.pdbx_seq_one_letter_code
_entity_poly.pdbx_strand_id
1 'polypeptide(L)'
;MRLIFIRHAEPDYEHDSLTEKGWREAKLLAARTKDWHVDDFYVSPLGRARDTASFTLKAHGKTAEIMDWLHEFLGKVPDGAGGTRLCWDLMPADWTAQPELLQPTGWENAPILQGTNVKAEYDRVTAGLDALL
;
A
#
# COMPACT_ATOMS: atom_id res chain seq x y z
N MET A 1 -15.82 -14.45 -3.82
CA MET A 1 -15.28 -13.12 -4.15
C MET A 1 -13.79 -13.26 -4.52
N ARG A 2 -13.29 -12.45 -5.44
CA ARG A 2 -11.86 -12.39 -5.80
C ARG A 2 -11.40 -10.95 -5.71
N LEU A 3 -10.33 -10.72 -4.94
CA LEU A 3 -9.67 -9.42 -4.83
C LEU A 3 -8.41 -9.41 -5.70
N ILE A 4 -8.18 -8.33 -6.41
CA ILE A 4 -6.99 -8.12 -7.23
C ILE A 4 -6.33 -6.83 -6.76
N PHE A 5 -5.14 -6.95 -6.18
CA PHE A 5 -4.32 -5.82 -5.78
C PHE A 5 -3.31 -5.49 -6.87
N ILE A 6 -3.29 -4.24 -7.28
CA ILE A 6 -2.36 -3.73 -8.28
C ILE A 6 -1.54 -2.61 -7.65
N ARG A 7 -0.22 -2.78 -7.61
CA ARG A 7 0.68 -1.73 -7.16
C ARG A 7 0.79 -0.65 -8.23
N HIS A 8 1.02 0.61 -7.81
CA HIS A 8 1.30 1.70 -8.73
C HIS A 8 2.48 1.39 -9.67
N ALA A 9 2.46 1.95 -10.87
CA ALA A 9 3.55 1.94 -11.83
C ALA A 9 4.77 2.75 -11.32
N GLU A 10 5.85 2.82 -12.10
CA GLU A 10 7.06 3.54 -11.67
C GLU A 10 6.74 4.98 -11.26
N PRO A 11 6.97 5.34 -9.96
CA PRO A 11 6.52 6.61 -9.42
C PRO A 11 7.52 7.74 -9.66
N ASP A 12 6.99 8.93 -9.86
CA ASP A 12 7.65 10.20 -9.61
C ASP A 12 7.21 10.69 -8.23
N TYR A 13 8.05 10.46 -7.22
CA TYR A 13 7.72 10.82 -5.83
C TYR A 13 7.70 12.32 -5.58
N GLU A 14 8.42 13.11 -6.37
CA GLU A 14 8.47 14.58 -6.23
C GLU A 14 7.10 15.20 -6.55
N HIS A 15 6.42 14.66 -7.57
CA HIS A 15 5.13 15.17 -8.04
C HIS A 15 3.94 14.29 -7.64
N ASP A 16 4.16 13.24 -6.84
CA ASP A 16 3.18 12.20 -6.52
C ASP A 16 2.42 11.71 -7.77
N SER A 17 3.15 11.41 -8.82
CA SER A 17 2.66 11.00 -10.13
C SER A 17 3.47 9.82 -10.67
N LEU A 18 3.55 9.67 -11.98
CA LEU A 18 4.30 8.62 -12.66
C LEU A 18 5.43 9.21 -13.51
N THR A 19 6.55 8.50 -13.58
CA THR A 19 7.58 8.79 -14.57
C THR A 19 7.07 8.51 -15.98
N GLU A 20 7.81 8.92 -17.01
CA GLU A 20 7.48 8.59 -18.40
C GLU A 20 7.36 7.07 -18.61
N LYS A 21 8.22 6.29 -17.94
CA LYS A 21 8.14 4.83 -17.95
C LYS A 21 6.88 4.34 -17.24
N GLY A 22 6.55 4.91 -16.05
CA GLY A 22 5.33 4.58 -15.31
C GLY A 22 4.06 4.81 -16.12
N TRP A 23 3.98 5.88 -16.90
CA TRP A 23 2.85 6.14 -17.80
C TRP A 23 2.73 5.08 -18.91
N ARG A 24 3.85 4.57 -19.42
CA ARG A 24 3.84 3.44 -20.38
C ARG A 24 3.35 2.14 -19.70
N GLU A 25 3.83 1.87 -18.48
CA GLU A 25 3.40 0.72 -17.69
C GLU A 25 1.89 0.74 -17.41
N ALA A 26 1.34 1.89 -17.01
CA ALA A 26 -0.10 2.05 -16.77
C ALA A 26 -0.95 1.79 -18.04
N LYS A 27 -0.46 2.19 -19.21
CA LYS A 27 -1.12 1.86 -20.50
C LYS A 27 -1.07 0.36 -20.81
N LEU A 28 0.06 -0.31 -20.55
CA LEU A 28 0.19 -1.75 -20.74
C LEU A 28 -0.70 -2.52 -19.77
N LEU A 29 -0.81 -2.07 -18.52
CA LEU A 29 -1.74 -2.63 -17.55
C LEU A 29 -3.19 -2.56 -18.05
N ALA A 30 -3.62 -1.41 -18.53
CA ALA A 30 -4.97 -1.25 -19.08
C ALA A 30 -5.22 -2.19 -20.27
N ALA A 31 -4.27 -2.33 -21.18
CA ALA A 31 -4.37 -3.26 -22.30
C ALA A 31 -4.48 -4.72 -21.84
N ARG A 32 -3.76 -5.10 -20.77
CA ARG A 32 -3.81 -6.44 -20.19
C ARG A 32 -5.13 -6.74 -19.49
N THR A 33 -5.71 -5.75 -18.83
CA THR A 33 -6.88 -5.94 -17.95
C THR A 33 -8.21 -5.63 -18.62
N LYS A 34 -8.21 -5.06 -19.82
CA LYS A 34 -9.43 -4.57 -20.52
C LYS A 34 -10.56 -5.59 -20.67
N ASP A 35 -10.20 -6.88 -20.77
CA ASP A 35 -11.17 -7.97 -20.94
C ASP A 35 -11.51 -8.68 -19.60
N TRP A 36 -11.01 -8.17 -18.47
CA TRP A 36 -11.33 -8.73 -17.18
C TRP A 36 -12.74 -8.30 -16.75
N HIS A 37 -13.49 -9.25 -16.19
CA HIS A 37 -14.75 -8.92 -15.54
C HIS A 37 -14.44 -8.41 -14.12
N VAL A 38 -14.71 -7.13 -13.89
CA VAL A 38 -14.48 -6.46 -12.61
C VAL A 38 -15.73 -5.65 -12.25
N ASP A 39 -16.29 -5.94 -11.10
CA ASP A 39 -17.51 -5.30 -10.62
C ASP A 39 -17.19 -3.90 -10.07
N ASP A 40 -16.24 -3.81 -9.13
CA ASP A 40 -15.92 -2.60 -8.39
C ASP A 40 -14.43 -2.28 -8.45
N PHE A 41 -14.13 -0.98 -8.44
CA PHE A 41 -12.78 -0.44 -8.45
C PHE A 41 -12.57 0.49 -7.27
N TYR A 42 -11.49 0.25 -6.56
CA TYR A 42 -11.04 1.05 -5.43
C TYR A 42 -9.64 1.57 -5.69
N VAL A 43 -9.32 2.77 -5.20
CA VAL A 43 -8.01 3.38 -5.42
C VAL A 43 -7.53 4.14 -4.19
N SER A 44 -6.23 4.12 -3.97
CA SER A 44 -5.56 4.96 -2.99
C SER A 44 -5.75 6.45 -3.32
N PRO A 45 -5.81 7.36 -2.33
CA PRO A 45 -5.85 8.80 -2.57
C PRO A 45 -4.58 9.35 -3.23
N LEU A 46 -3.45 8.62 -3.18
CA LEU A 46 -2.17 9.07 -3.71
C LEU A 46 -2.19 9.22 -5.24
N GLY A 47 -1.59 10.32 -5.73
CA GLY A 47 -1.59 10.68 -7.14
C GLY A 47 -1.06 9.56 -8.04
N ARG A 48 0.12 8.99 -7.70
CA ARG A 48 0.73 7.87 -8.45
C ARG A 48 -0.18 6.65 -8.60
N ALA A 49 -1.01 6.37 -7.58
CA ALA A 49 -1.97 5.26 -7.65
C ALA A 49 -3.15 5.59 -8.56
N ARG A 50 -3.67 6.81 -8.46
CA ARG A 50 -4.77 7.30 -9.30
C ARG A 50 -4.36 7.39 -10.77
N ASP A 51 -3.14 7.86 -11.03
CA ASP A 51 -2.56 7.94 -12.37
C ASP A 51 -2.39 6.54 -12.97
N THR A 52 -1.91 5.58 -12.18
CA THR A 52 -1.81 4.18 -12.61
C THR A 52 -3.17 3.60 -12.99
N ALA A 53 -4.22 3.87 -12.20
CA ALA A 53 -5.56 3.36 -12.43
C ALA A 53 -6.25 4.02 -13.64
N SER A 54 -5.87 5.24 -14.02
CA SER A 54 -6.60 6.09 -14.95
C SER A 54 -6.90 5.44 -16.29
N PHE A 55 -5.92 4.78 -16.91
CA PHE A 55 -6.11 4.10 -18.20
C PHE A 55 -6.96 2.84 -18.07
N THR A 56 -6.81 2.09 -16.98
CA THR A 56 -7.62 0.89 -16.70
C THR A 56 -9.08 1.27 -16.51
N LEU A 57 -9.36 2.27 -15.66
CA LEU A 57 -10.71 2.78 -15.45
C LEU A 57 -11.35 3.27 -16.74
N LYS A 58 -10.60 4.02 -17.56
CA LYS A 58 -11.07 4.47 -18.88
C LYS A 58 -11.39 3.28 -19.80
N ALA A 59 -10.55 2.25 -19.82
CA ALA A 59 -10.77 1.07 -20.67
C ALA A 59 -12.02 0.28 -20.25
N HIS A 60 -12.37 0.28 -18.96
CA HIS A 60 -13.58 -0.36 -18.44
C HIS A 60 -14.81 0.56 -18.44
N GLY A 61 -14.67 1.84 -18.75
CA GLY A 61 -15.78 2.81 -18.66
C GLY A 61 -16.30 2.97 -17.22
N LYS A 62 -15.42 2.83 -16.22
CA LYS A 62 -15.71 2.82 -14.77
C LYS A 62 -15.00 3.98 -14.06
N THR A 63 -15.48 4.26 -12.87
CA THR A 63 -14.80 5.10 -11.87
C THR A 63 -14.36 4.25 -10.70
N ALA A 64 -13.41 4.73 -9.92
CA ALA A 64 -12.99 4.06 -8.67
C ALA A 64 -13.42 4.89 -7.47
N GLU A 65 -13.79 4.19 -6.40
CA GLU A 65 -13.97 4.80 -5.09
C GLU A 65 -12.60 5.02 -4.42
N ILE A 66 -12.40 6.22 -3.87
CA ILE A 66 -11.16 6.55 -3.18
C ILE A 66 -11.25 6.04 -1.74
N MET A 67 -10.30 5.18 -1.37
CA MET A 67 -10.22 4.58 -0.04
C MET A 67 -8.97 5.07 0.68
N ASP A 68 -9.13 5.88 1.73
CA ASP A 68 -7.99 6.45 2.48
C ASP A 68 -7.10 5.38 3.09
N TRP A 69 -7.66 4.24 3.50
CA TRP A 69 -6.89 3.15 4.06
C TRP A 69 -5.97 2.44 3.05
N LEU A 70 -6.13 2.68 1.73
CA LEU A 70 -5.25 2.17 0.67
C LEU A 70 -3.97 2.99 0.49
N HIS A 71 -3.76 4.08 1.22
CA HIS A 71 -2.46 4.75 1.16
C HIS A 71 -1.35 3.86 1.75
N GLU A 72 -0.12 4.17 1.41
CA GLU A 72 1.05 3.43 1.87
C GLU A 72 1.09 3.28 3.39
N PHE A 73 1.59 2.14 3.88
CA PHE A 73 1.76 1.88 5.31
C PHE A 73 2.88 2.76 5.86
N LEU A 74 2.54 3.71 6.72
CA LEU A 74 3.46 4.73 7.24
C LEU A 74 3.90 4.47 8.69
N GLY A 75 3.89 3.21 9.11
CA GLY A 75 4.42 2.80 10.40
C GLY A 75 5.90 3.16 10.53
N LYS A 76 6.27 3.83 11.62
CA LYS A 76 7.65 4.25 11.90
C LYS A 76 8.18 3.54 13.13
N VAL A 77 9.46 3.19 13.08
CA VAL A 77 10.20 2.57 14.20
C VAL A 77 11.47 3.36 14.46
N PRO A 78 12.07 3.24 15.65
CA PRO A 78 13.38 3.84 15.95
C PRO A 78 14.45 3.39 14.94
N ASP A 79 15.31 4.31 14.51
CA ASP A 79 16.42 4.02 13.59
C ASP A 79 17.74 3.63 14.30
N GLY A 80 17.73 3.66 15.64
CA GLY A 80 18.90 3.38 16.47
C GLY A 80 19.87 4.56 16.64
N ALA A 81 19.65 5.68 15.92
CA ALA A 81 20.46 6.89 15.98
C ALA A 81 19.74 8.08 16.65
N GLY A 82 18.58 7.82 17.26
CA GLY A 82 17.75 8.83 17.91
C GLY A 82 16.66 9.45 17.01
N GLY A 83 16.54 8.97 15.79
CA GLY A 83 15.48 9.30 14.83
C GLY A 83 14.49 8.14 14.63
N THR A 84 13.73 8.23 13.54
CA THR A 84 12.79 7.19 13.10
C THR A 84 12.96 6.88 11.64
N ARG A 85 12.63 5.64 11.25
CA ARG A 85 12.57 5.17 9.86
C ARG A 85 11.25 4.43 9.62
N LEU A 86 10.86 4.26 8.38
CA LEU A 86 9.71 3.43 8.03
C LEU A 86 9.97 1.97 8.40
N CYS A 87 8.99 1.31 8.98
CA CYS A 87 9.16 -0.05 9.50
C CYS A 87 9.55 -1.04 8.39
N TRP A 88 9.05 -0.88 7.16
CA TRP A 88 9.39 -1.74 6.04
C TRP A 88 10.80 -1.51 5.45
N ASP A 89 11.54 -0.48 5.92
CA ASP A 89 12.97 -0.28 5.63
C ASP A 89 13.88 -1.14 6.50
N LEU A 90 13.34 -1.81 7.53
CA LEU A 90 14.11 -2.75 8.33
C LEU A 90 14.47 -3.98 7.48
N MET A 91 15.70 -4.47 7.69
CA MET A 91 16.13 -5.71 7.05
C MET A 91 15.45 -6.92 7.69
N PRO A 92 15.26 -8.02 6.95
CA PRO A 92 14.67 -9.24 7.52
C PRO A 92 15.34 -9.70 8.82
N ALA A 93 16.67 -9.52 8.96
CA ALA A 93 17.39 -9.85 10.17
C ALA A 93 16.96 -9.01 11.39
N ASP A 94 16.60 -7.74 11.18
CA ASP A 94 16.13 -6.87 12.26
C ASP A 94 14.76 -7.33 12.79
N TRP A 95 13.88 -7.76 11.90
CA TRP A 95 12.56 -8.31 12.25
C TRP A 95 12.69 -9.66 12.97
N THR A 96 13.48 -10.58 12.43
CA THR A 96 13.61 -11.93 12.98
C THR A 96 14.40 -11.98 14.29
N ALA A 97 15.14 -10.92 14.62
CA ALA A 97 15.79 -10.75 15.91
C ALA A 97 14.81 -10.43 17.06
N GLN A 98 13.55 -10.16 16.76
CA GLN A 98 12.50 -9.82 17.73
C GLN A 98 11.56 -11.04 17.90
N PRO A 99 11.69 -11.85 18.97
CA PRO A 99 10.88 -13.07 19.12
C PRO A 99 9.37 -12.82 19.11
N GLU A 100 8.94 -11.68 19.61
CA GLU A 100 7.52 -11.27 19.65
C GLU A 100 6.95 -11.11 18.26
N LEU A 101 7.73 -10.63 17.29
CA LEU A 101 7.29 -10.43 15.91
C LEU A 101 7.12 -11.74 15.12
N LEU A 102 7.59 -12.85 15.66
CA LEU A 102 7.40 -14.18 15.10
C LEU A 102 6.09 -14.84 15.55
N GLN A 103 5.33 -14.18 16.42
CA GLN A 103 4.08 -14.70 16.95
C GLN A 103 2.88 -14.14 16.17
N PRO A 104 1.81 -14.94 15.96
CA PRO A 104 0.61 -14.47 15.25
C PRO A 104 -0.20 -13.45 16.07
N THR A 105 -0.01 -13.41 17.37
CA THR A 105 -0.66 -12.49 18.32
C THR A 105 0.33 -11.96 19.32
N GLY A 106 0.11 -10.76 19.85
CA GLY A 106 0.99 -10.14 20.84
C GLY A 106 2.25 -9.51 20.24
N TRP A 107 2.39 -9.52 18.91
CA TRP A 107 3.51 -8.89 18.19
C TRP A 107 3.61 -7.38 18.47
N GLU A 108 2.48 -6.74 18.75
CA GLU A 108 2.40 -5.32 19.11
C GLU A 108 3.15 -4.99 20.41
N ASN A 109 3.47 -6.00 21.23
CA ASN A 109 4.23 -5.84 22.46
C ASN A 109 5.75 -5.87 22.25
N ALA A 110 6.22 -6.11 21.01
CA ALA A 110 7.65 -6.12 20.71
C ALA A 110 8.30 -4.79 21.13
N PRO A 111 9.48 -4.82 21.79
CA PRO A 111 10.14 -3.61 22.28
C PRO A 111 10.35 -2.55 21.20
N ILE A 112 10.69 -2.95 19.97
CA ILE A 112 10.92 -2.05 18.84
C ILE A 112 9.65 -1.29 18.43
N LEU A 113 8.47 -1.79 18.77
CA LEU A 113 7.18 -1.19 18.42
C LEU A 113 6.61 -0.28 19.52
N GLN A 114 7.19 -0.30 20.72
CA GLN A 114 6.68 0.50 21.84
C GLN A 114 6.83 2.00 21.57
N GLY A 115 5.72 2.74 21.79
CA GLY A 115 5.67 4.19 21.52
C GLY A 115 5.66 4.58 20.03
N THR A 116 5.51 3.61 19.12
CA THR A 116 5.41 3.84 17.66
C THR A 116 3.96 3.90 17.19
N ASN A 117 3.77 4.29 15.93
CA ASN A 117 2.44 4.31 15.28
C ASN A 117 2.15 3.03 14.48
N VAL A 118 3.01 2.00 14.54
CA VAL A 118 2.88 0.79 13.71
C VAL A 118 1.56 0.06 13.94
N LYS A 119 1.16 -0.10 15.21
CA LYS A 119 -0.12 -0.74 15.56
C LYS A 119 -1.33 0.04 15.02
N ALA A 120 -1.30 1.37 15.13
CA ALA A 120 -2.39 2.22 14.61
C ALA A 120 -2.50 2.12 13.07
N GLU A 121 -1.37 2.08 12.37
CA GLU A 121 -1.34 1.87 10.91
C GLU A 121 -1.86 0.47 10.53
N TYR A 122 -1.50 -0.56 11.30
CA TYR A 122 -2.03 -1.91 11.11
C TYR A 122 -3.55 -1.94 11.28
N ASP A 123 -4.07 -1.34 12.36
CA ASP A 123 -5.51 -1.30 12.64
C ASP A 123 -6.27 -0.52 11.55
N ARG A 124 -5.70 0.57 11.04
CA ARG A 124 -6.28 1.33 9.93
C ARG A 124 -6.47 0.46 8.68
N VAL A 125 -5.45 -0.31 8.31
CA VAL A 125 -5.51 -1.18 7.12
C VAL A 125 -6.47 -2.34 7.32
N THR A 126 -6.41 -3.02 8.46
CA THR A 126 -7.27 -4.18 8.74
C THR A 126 -8.74 -3.77 8.86
N ALA A 127 -9.04 -2.68 9.58
CA ALA A 127 -10.41 -2.17 9.68
C ALA A 127 -10.97 -1.74 8.31
N GLY A 128 -10.14 -1.13 7.46
CA GLY A 128 -10.54 -0.76 6.10
C GLY A 128 -10.84 -1.97 5.22
N LEU A 129 -10.01 -3.01 5.32
CA LEU A 129 -10.24 -4.25 4.59
C LEU A 129 -11.47 -4.99 5.10
N ASP A 130 -11.64 -5.10 6.41
CA ASP A 130 -12.80 -5.76 7.03
C ASP A 130 -14.12 -5.06 6.66
N ALA A 131 -14.11 -3.73 6.55
CA ALA A 131 -15.28 -2.97 6.12
C ALA A 131 -15.62 -3.15 4.63
N LEU A 132 -14.64 -3.53 3.81
CA LEU A 132 -14.83 -3.80 2.38
C LEU A 132 -15.38 -5.21 2.13
N LEU A 133 -15.09 -6.18 3.02
CA LEU A 133 -15.45 -7.59 2.89
C LEU A 133 -16.82 -7.90 3.47
#